data_1dd00992d9f695db40f0a8042173bbc3
#
_entry.id   1dd00992d9f695db40f0a8042173bbc3
#
_cell.length_a   1.000
_cell.length_b   1.000
_cell.length_c   1.000
_cell.angle_alpha   90.00
_cell.angle_beta   90.00
_cell.angle_gamma   90.00
#
_symmetry.space_group_name_H-M   'P 1'
#
loop_
_entity.id
_entity.type
_entity.pdbx_description
1 polymer ?
#
loop_
_entity_poly.entity_id
_entity_poly.type
_entity_poly.pdbx_seq_one_letter_code
_entity_poly.pdbx_strand_id
1 'polypeptide(L)'
;MARSAAEAVPAPPPPASVPAQIEAAQAAESVTQIVFALPYKVSVAAGQSLVLPILDRELPAQRIDVYQSSADQRHPLAAIALNNDGETGLPPGVLTLYEQATAAGATYLGDARLAAFPPGERRMLSYAVNSKVTVDRSSEEQHAIVKAAIAQGVMRLTRLARQITTYRLRAASDGEHRLLIEQPRLAGWSLATPDPTNVEFSADAYRIPVTLTGSKQNNVVVTMERPLEETIRLLDLADDRLGVLVASNELEPSVKKALGELASRRQALGRQNAELDKLKEQRRQLVDDEKRLRDNLAAVGRDTAIYKQTLDKLGETEATIANLSTAIEKTAAEIETAKEQLQAFVSTLIL
;
A
#
# COMPACT_ATOMS: atom_id res chain seq x y z
N MET A 1 16.64 93.07 30.08
CA MET A 1 17.08 92.08 29.09
C MET A 1 15.86 91.27 28.68
N ALA A 2 15.24 91.67 27.58
CA ALA A 2 14.05 90.98 27.00
C ALA A 2 14.50 90.01 25.93
N ARG A 3 14.19 88.71 26.09
CA ARG A 3 14.37 87.67 25.03
C ARG A 3 13.13 87.65 24.15
N SER A 4 13.34 88.02 22.88
CA SER A 4 12.37 87.88 21.81
C SER A 4 12.06 86.40 21.57
N ALA A 5 10.80 86.03 21.62
CA ALA A 5 10.28 84.72 21.21
C ALA A 5 10.11 84.79 19.68
N ALA A 6 10.81 83.89 18.97
CA ALA A 6 10.62 83.70 17.52
C ALA A 6 9.33 82.85 17.29
N GLU A 7 8.37 83.42 16.63
CA GLU A 7 7.16 82.77 16.18
C GLU A 7 7.54 81.70 15.13
N ALA A 8 7.18 80.44 15.39
CA ALA A 8 7.35 79.35 14.48
C ALA A 8 6.25 79.37 13.40
N VAL A 9 6.67 79.54 12.17
CA VAL A 9 5.81 79.43 10.99
C VAL A 9 5.27 77.97 10.88
N PRO A 10 3.96 77.74 10.77
CA PRO A 10 3.40 76.39 10.62
C PRO A 10 3.84 75.82 9.23
N ALA A 11 4.29 74.54 9.28
CA ALA A 11 4.64 73.80 8.06
C ALA A 11 3.39 73.62 7.17
N PRO A 12 3.52 73.68 5.83
CA PRO A 12 2.42 73.46 4.91
C PRO A 12 1.88 72.02 5.09
N PRO A 13 0.55 71.82 4.96
CA PRO A 13 -0.05 70.49 5.04
C PRO A 13 0.49 69.59 3.94
N PRO A 14 0.66 68.26 4.20
CA PRO A 14 1.11 67.34 3.17
C PRO A 14 0.10 67.32 2.03
N PRO A 15 0.54 67.17 0.78
CA PRO A 15 -0.35 67.13 -0.36
C PRO A 15 -1.31 65.93 -0.20
N ALA A 16 -2.60 66.18 -0.38
CA ALA A 16 -3.62 65.15 -0.38
C ALA A 16 -3.27 64.10 -1.45
N SER A 17 -3.11 62.87 -1.07
CA SER A 17 -2.93 61.77 -1.98
C SER A 17 -4.25 61.54 -2.74
N VAL A 18 -4.29 62.03 -3.98
CA VAL A 18 -5.32 61.68 -4.93
C VAL A 18 -5.08 60.23 -5.30
N PRO A 19 -6.04 59.34 -5.13
CA PRO A 19 -5.89 57.98 -5.64
C PRO A 19 -5.91 58.08 -7.17
N ALA A 20 -4.74 57.98 -7.80
CA ALA A 20 -4.66 57.79 -9.23
C ALA A 20 -5.28 56.45 -9.56
N GLN A 21 -6.39 56.45 -10.29
CA GLN A 21 -6.88 55.26 -10.95
C GLN A 21 -5.82 54.90 -12.01
N ILE A 22 -4.95 53.98 -11.65
CA ILE A 22 -3.93 53.43 -12.54
C ILE A 22 -4.64 52.35 -13.36
N GLU A 23 -4.90 52.61 -14.65
CA GLU A 23 -5.41 51.59 -15.57
C GLU A 23 -4.39 50.45 -15.67
N ALA A 24 -4.89 49.19 -15.54
CA ALA A 24 -4.07 48.02 -15.67
C ALA A 24 -3.49 47.85 -17.08
N ALA A 25 -2.34 47.21 -17.20
CA ALA A 25 -1.67 46.93 -18.45
C ALA A 25 -2.51 45.96 -19.32
N GLN A 26 -2.45 46.14 -20.64
CA GLN A 26 -3.04 45.17 -21.56
C GLN A 26 -2.06 44.02 -21.79
N ALA A 27 -2.51 42.78 -21.55
CA ALA A 27 -1.71 41.59 -21.77
C ALA A 27 -1.93 41.02 -23.16
N ALA A 28 -0.84 40.69 -23.87
CA ALA A 28 -0.87 39.95 -25.11
C ALA A 28 0.01 38.70 -24.99
N GLU A 29 -0.52 37.56 -25.33
CA GLU A 29 0.17 36.26 -25.24
C GLU A 29 0.79 35.92 -26.60
N SER A 30 2.07 35.59 -26.61
CA SER A 30 2.81 35.00 -27.73
C SER A 30 3.19 33.59 -27.38
N VAL A 31 3.61 32.76 -28.34
CA VAL A 31 3.92 31.31 -28.16
C VAL A 31 4.89 31.04 -26.99
N THR A 32 5.75 31.99 -26.63
CA THR A 32 6.76 31.81 -25.57
C THR A 32 6.81 32.94 -24.55
N GLN A 33 6.05 34.00 -24.72
CA GLN A 33 6.15 35.20 -23.87
C GLN A 33 4.78 35.86 -23.67
N ILE A 34 4.58 36.38 -22.47
CA ILE A 34 3.45 37.24 -22.15
C ILE A 34 4.01 38.66 -22.07
N VAL A 35 3.46 39.57 -22.88
CA VAL A 35 3.86 40.98 -22.92
C VAL A 35 2.74 41.80 -22.27
N PHE A 36 3.11 42.59 -21.28
CA PHE A 36 2.20 43.51 -20.61
C PHE A 36 2.52 44.96 -21.13
N ALA A 37 1.63 45.49 -21.90
CA ALA A 37 1.77 46.88 -22.43
C ALA A 37 1.01 47.87 -21.54
N LEU A 38 1.71 48.85 -20.99
CA LEU A 38 1.06 49.90 -20.22
C LEU A 38 0.43 50.94 -21.19
N PRO A 39 -0.82 51.35 -20.93
CA PRO A 39 -1.52 52.30 -21.82
C PRO A 39 -0.97 53.75 -21.72
N TYR A 40 -0.02 54.00 -20.84
CA TYR A 40 0.56 55.31 -20.57
C TYR A 40 2.08 55.25 -20.46
N LYS A 41 2.71 56.42 -20.65
CA LYS A 41 4.17 56.54 -20.51
C LYS A 41 4.54 56.63 -19.02
N VAL A 42 5.55 55.88 -18.64
CA VAL A 42 6.07 55.84 -17.28
C VAL A 42 7.45 56.47 -17.24
N SER A 43 7.68 57.38 -16.27
CA SER A 43 8.97 58.01 -16.02
C SER A 43 9.44 57.72 -14.62
N VAL A 44 10.68 57.20 -14.47
CA VAL A 44 11.31 56.89 -13.19
C VAL A 44 12.63 57.70 -13.12
N ALA A 45 12.82 58.44 -12.06
CA ALA A 45 14.06 59.16 -11.82
C ALA A 45 15.23 58.21 -11.51
N ALA A 46 16.44 58.58 -11.86
CA ALA A 46 17.62 57.77 -11.58
C ALA A 46 17.74 57.48 -10.04
N GLY A 47 17.93 56.20 -9.70
CA GLY A 47 18.03 55.76 -8.31
C GLY A 47 16.70 55.54 -7.59
N GLN A 48 15.54 55.70 -8.25
CA GLN A 48 14.23 55.41 -7.72
C GLN A 48 13.65 54.10 -8.31
N SER A 49 12.77 53.44 -7.57
CA SER A 49 12.04 52.28 -8.00
C SER A 49 10.55 52.59 -8.12
N LEU A 50 9.90 52.02 -9.11
CA LEU A 50 8.47 52.16 -9.33
C LEU A 50 7.84 50.74 -9.43
N VAL A 51 6.77 50.53 -8.69
CA VAL A 51 5.95 49.31 -8.77
C VAL A 51 4.67 49.66 -9.56
N LEU A 52 4.43 48.93 -10.62
CA LEU A 52 3.25 49.14 -11.47
C LEU A 52 2.35 47.89 -11.41
N PRO A 53 1.02 48.05 -11.27
CA PRO A 53 0.10 46.95 -11.43
C PRO A 53 0.07 46.55 -12.92
N ILE A 54 0.42 45.29 -13.19
CA ILE A 54 0.36 44.76 -14.56
C ILE A 54 -0.98 44.02 -14.81
N LEU A 55 -1.68 43.64 -13.77
CA LEU A 55 -2.96 42.98 -13.84
C LEU A 55 -3.82 43.38 -12.64
N ASP A 56 -5.07 43.72 -12.87
CA ASP A 56 -6.09 43.98 -11.84
C ASP A 56 -7.40 43.35 -12.32
N ARG A 57 -7.73 42.18 -11.77
CA ARG A 57 -8.96 41.45 -12.07
C ARG A 57 -9.36 40.49 -10.94
N GLU A 58 -10.63 40.13 -10.91
CA GLU A 58 -11.13 39.06 -10.09
C GLU A 58 -10.77 37.70 -10.69
N LEU A 59 -10.43 36.77 -9.82
CA LEU A 59 -10.20 35.37 -10.17
C LEU A 59 -11.09 34.49 -9.31
N PRO A 60 -11.73 33.44 -9.88
CA PRO A 60 -12.43 32.45 -9.10
C PRO A 60 -11.46 31.79 -8.11
N ALA A 61 -11.70 32.01 -6.83
CA ALA A 61 -10.87 31.55 -5.74
C ALA A 61 -11.71 30.86 -4.66
N GLN A 62 -11.21 29.73 -4.17
CA GLN A 62 -11.88 29.00 -3.10
C GLN A 62 -10.88 28.63 -2.01
N ARG A 63 -11.22 28.97 -0.78
CA ARG A 63 -10.45 28.54 0.39
C ARG A 63 -10.68 27.05 0.65
N ILE A 64 -9.59 26.30 0.84
CA ILE A 64 -9.61 24.86 1.10
C ILE A 64 -8.45 24.49 2.01
N ASP A 65 -8.64 23.49 2.85
CA ASP A 65 -7.56 22.88 3.61
C ASP A 65 -7.06 21.63 2.87
N VAL A 66 -5.75 21.43 2.76
CA VAL A 66 -5.16 20.26 2.09
C VAL A 66 -4.36 19.45 3.10
N TYR A 67 -4.75 18.22 3.30
CA TYR A 67 -4.01 17.27 4.12
C TYR A 67 -3.26 16.27 3.24
N GLN A 68 -1.93 16.32 3.34
CA GLN A 68 -1.05 15.39 2.62
C GLN A 68 -0.70 14.22 3.53
N SER A 69 -1.24 13.06 3.24
CA SER A 69 -1.06 11.87 4.08
C SER A 69 0.38 11.31 4.05
N SER A 70 1.20 11.73 3.08
CA SER A 70 2.63 11.41 3.01
C SER A 70 3.49 12.25 3.95
N ALA A 71 2.99 13.42 4.38
CA ALA A 71 3.64 14.24 5.37
C ALA A 71 3.19 13.80 6.77
N ASP A 72 4.13 13.58 7.70
CA ASP A 72 3.82 13.24 9.09
C ASP A 72 3.38 14.49 9.87
N GLN A 73 2.25 15.08 9.43
CA GLN A 73 1.69 16.30 10.00
C GLN A 73 0.28 16.03 10.51
N ARG A 74 -0.04 16.59 11.69
CA ARG A 74 -1.38 16.52 12.27
C ARG A 74 -2.32 17.60 11.78
N HIS A 75 -1.80 18.64 11.17
CA HIS A 75 -2.56 19.80 10.72
C HIS A 75 -2.50 19.93 9.21
N PRO A 76 -3.63 20.16 8.53
CA PRO A 76 -3.64 20.42 7.10
C PRO A 76 -3.02 21.76 6.78
N LEU A 77 -2.63 21.95 5.54
CA LEU A 77 -2.20 23.22 4.99
C LEU A 77 -3.43 24.01 4.57
N ALA A 78 -3.55 25.26 5.01
CA ALA A 78 -4.48 26.21 4.46
C ALA A 78 -4.03 26.56 3.04
N ALA A 79 -4.91 26.40 2.07
CA ALA A 79 -4.66 26.62 0.67
C ALA A 79 -5.78 27.44 0.00
N ILE A 80 -5.46 28.02 -1.12
CA ILE A 80 -6.41 28.64 -2.02
C ILE A 80 -6.42 27.87 -3.34
N ALA A 81 -7.58 27.43 -3.78
CA ALA A 81 -7.78 26.89 -5.11
C ALA A 81 -8.12 28.04 -6.04
N LEU A 82 -7.26 28.31 -7.00
CA LEU A 82 -7.42 29.34 -8.03
C LEU A 82 -7.77 28.71 -9.37
N ASN A 83 -8.63 29.38 -10.13
CA ASN A 83 -8.89 29.06 -11.53
C ASN A 83 -8.52 30.24 -12.39
N ASN A 84 -7.65 30.05 -13.38
CA ASN A 84 -7.37 31.09 -14.37
C ASN A 84 -8.41 31.01 -15.49
N ASP A 85 -9.52 31.71 -15.33
CA ASP A 85 -10.61 31.80 -16.29
C ASP A 85 -10.39 32.89 -17.35
N GLY A 86 -9.23 33.55 -17.34
CA GLY A 86 -8.87 34.57 -18.30
C GLY A 86 -8.30 34.02 -19.60
N GLU A 87 -8.12 34.90 -20.57
CA GLU A 87 -7.58 34.60 -21.90
C GLU A 87 -6.04 34.50 -21.91
N THR A 88 -5.38 35.07 -20.89
CA THR A 88 -3.90 35.12 -20.79
C THR A 88 -3.39 34.44 -19.56
N GLY A 89 -2.17 33.87 -19.66
CA GLY A 89 -1.47 33.28 -18.54
C GLY A 89 -1.06 34.34 -17.50
N LEU A 90 -0.90 33.90 -16.24
CA LEU A 90 -0.32 34.74 -15.19
C LEU A 90 1.17 34.42 -15.02
N PRO A 91 2.02 35.43 -14.88
CA PRO A 91 3.45 35.22 -14.68
C PRO A 91 3.74 34.57 -13.32
N PRO A 92 4.88 33.87 -13.18
CA PRO A 92 5.31 33.35 -11.90
C PRO A 92 5.66 34.50 -10.93
N GLY A 93 5.34 34.27 -9.64
CA GLY A 93 5.60 35.29 -8.61
C GLY A 93 5.26 34.79 -7.21
N VAL A 94 5.33 35.71 -6.26
CA VAL A 94 4.85 35.47 -4.89
C VAL A 94 3.51 36.18 -4.74
N LEU A 95 2.51 35.41 -4.31
CA LEU A 95 1.19 35.92 -3.96
C LEU A 95 1.15 36.16 -2.46
N THR A 96 0.89 37.40 -2.07
CA THR A 96 0.58 37.76 -0.69
C THR A 96 -0.94 37.77 -0.52
N LEU A 97 -1.44 36.95 0.36
CA LEU A 97 -2.87 36.72 0.55
C LEU A 97 -3.41 37.53 1.71
N TYR A 98 -4.51 38.23 1.47
CA TYR A 98 -5.25 38.97 2.48
C TYR A 98 -6.71 38.53 2.49
N GLU A 99 -7.29 38.36 3.67
CA GLU A 99 -8.74 38.22 3.87
C GLU A 99 -9.34 39.57 4.15
N GLN A 100 -10.35 39.97 3.40
CA GLN A 100 -11.05 41.22 3.61
C GLN A 100 -12.08 41.01 4.72
N ALA A 101 -11.78 41.44 5.93
CA ALA A 101 -12.72 41.43 7.03
C ALA A 101 -13.63 42.66 6.96
N THR A 102 -14.92 42.48 7.12
CA THR A 102 -15.99 43.46 6.86
C THR A 102 -15.95 44.71 7.75
N ALA A 103 -15.19 44.72 8.85
CA ALA A 103 -15.14 45.88 9.80
C ALA A 103 -13.73 46.29 10.23
N ALA A 104 -12.69 45.50 10.06
CA ALA A 104 -11.36 45.74 10.60
C ALA A 104 -10.23 45.92 9.57
N GLY A 105 -10.57 46.04 8.28
CA GLY A 105 -9.57 46.07 7.21
C GLY A 105 -9.12 44.71 6.73
N ALA A 106 -8.11 44.68 5.88
CA ALA A 106 -7.56 43.45 5.32
C ALA A 106 -6.63 42.73 6.33
N THR A 107 -6.85 41.44 6.58
CA THR A 107 -6.00 40.64 7.45
C THR A 107 -5.03 39.80 6.60
N TYR A 108 -3.74 39.88 6.86
CA TYR A 108 -2.72 39.05 6.21
C TYR A 108 -2.91 37.56 6.57
N LEU A 109 -2.95 36.70 5.56
CA LEU A 109 -3.13 35.24 5.70
C LEU A 109 -1.83 34.47 5.51
N GLY A 110 -0.95 34.94 4.65
CA GLY A 110 0.31 34.28 4.31
C GLY A 110 0.74 34.54 2.87
N ASP A 111 1.87 33.97 2.51
CA ASP A 111 2.43 34.04 1.16
C ASP A 111 2.41 32.66 0.49
N ALA A 112 2.15 32.67 -0.81
CA ALA A 112 2.20 31.48 -1.65
C ALA A 112 3.02 31.70 -2.91
N ARG A 113 3.74 30.69 -3.37
CA ARG A 113 4.49 30.76 -4.61
C ARG A 113 3.61 30.33 -5.78
N LEU A 114 3.38 31.24 -6.72
CA LEU A 114 2.73 30.93 -7.99
C LEU A 114 3.80 30.63 -9.05
N ALA A 115 3.76 29.45 -9.65
CA ALA A 115 4.46 29.18 -10.90
C ALA A 115 3.66 29.76 -12.08
N ALA A 116 4.23 29.81 -13.30
CA ALA A 116 3.49 30.27 -14.48
C ALA A 116 2.11 29.56 -14.55
N PHE A 117 1.04 30.33 -14.72
CA PHE A 117 -0.33 29.87 -14.56
C PHE A 117 -1.14 30.13 -15.84
N PRO A 118 -1.13 29.17 -16.79
CA PRO A 118 -1.81 29.28 -18.08
C PRO A 118 -3.32 29.47 -17.96
N PRO A 119 -3.97 29.98 -19.03
CA PRO A 119 -5.43 30.04 -19.11
C PRO A 119 -6.10 28.66 -18.95
N GLY A 120 -7.24 28.61 -18.28
CA GLY A 120 -8.03 27.39 -18.07
C GLY A 120 -7.46 26.44 -17.03
N GLU A 121 -6.28 26.69 -16.46
CA GLU A 121 -5.74 25.85 -15.39
C GLU A 121 -6.38 26.15 -14.04
N ARG A 122 -6.43 25.10 -13.21
CA ARG A 122 -6.79 25.19 -11.78
C ARG A 122 -5.58 24.78 -10.94
N ARG A 123 -5.25 25.57 -9.93
CA ARG A 123 -4.14 25.32 -9.02
C ARG A 123 -4.53 25.50 -7.56
N MET A 124 -3.94 24.68 -6.70
CA MET A 124 -4.02 24.85 -5.27
C MET A 124 -2.67 25.36 -4.76
N LEU A 125 -2.71 26.46 -4.02
CA LEU A 125 -1.54 27.11 -3.46
C LEU A 125 -1.67 27.15 -1.95
N SER A 126 -0.79 26.43 -1.25
CA SER A 126 -0.73 26.44 0.22
C SER A 126 0.02 27.69 0.69
N TYR A 127 -0.52 28.36 1.72
CA TYR A 127 0.03 29.60 2.24
C TYR A 127 0.30 29.59 3.75
N ALA A 128 -0.30 28.66 4.50
CA ALA A 128 -0.14 28.54 5.95
C ALA A 128 -0.47 27.13 6.45
N VAL A 129 -0.23 26.83 7.71
CA VAL A 129 -0.72 25.65 8.40
C VAL A 129 -2.03 25.98 9.12
N ASN A 130 -3.09 25.20 8.91
CA ASN A 130 -4.36 25.39 9.60
C ASN A 130 -4.35 24.62 10.94
N SER A 131 -3.95 25.25 12.01
CA SER A 131 -3.93 24.67 13.36
C SER A 131 -5.32 24.41 13.96
N LYS A 132 -6.41 24.94 13.35
CA LYS A 132 -7.79 24.75 13.81
C LYS A 132 -8.36 23.40 13.43
N VAL A 133 -7.74 22.71 12.48
CA VAL A 133 -8.14 21.37 12.04
C VAL A 133 -7.05 20.38 12.42
N THR A 134 -7.45 19.26 13.03
CA THR A 134 -6.55 18.15 13.36
C THR A 134 -6.96 16.90 12.61
N VAL A 135 -5.96 16.16 12.15
CA VAL A 135 -6.10 14.89 11.45
C VAL A 135 -5.26 13.84 12.17
N ASP A 136 -5.92 12.86 12.77
CA ASP A 136 -5.26 11.68 13.31
C ASP A 136 -5.44 10.54 12.31
N ARG A 137 -4.33 9.94 11.89
CA ARG A 137 -4.30 8.86 10.89
C ARG A 137 -3.94 7.53 11.56
N SER A 138 -4.68 6.48 11.22
CA SER A 138 -4.30 5.09 11.51
C SER A 138 -4.42 4.26 10.25
N SER A 139 -3.51 3.31 10.04
CA SER A 139 -3.53 2.43 8.88
C SER A 139 -3.35 0.98 9.34
N GLU A 140 -4.13 0.09 8.74
CA GLU A 140 -4.01 -1.37 8.94
C GLU A 140 -3.97 -2.05 7.60
N GLU A 141 -3.31 -3.20 7.54
CA GLU A 141 -3.23 -4.03 6.35
C GLU A 141 -3.91 -5.36 6.61
N GLN A 142 -4.75 -5.79 5.67
CA GLN A 142 -5.49 -7.04 5.71
C GLN A 142 -5.22 -7.82 4.43
N HIS A 143 -5.16 -9.14 4.55
CA HIS A 143 -5.02 -10.05 3.42
C HIS A 143 -6.15 -11.07 3.47
N ALA A 144 -6.82 -11.28 2.35
CA ALA A 144 -7.87 -12.28 2.21
C ALA A 144 -7.67 -13.09 0.93
N ILE A 145 -7.94 -14.39 0.97
CA ILE A 145 -8.00 -15.21 -0.22
C ILE A 145 -9.37 -15.00 -0.85
N VAL A 146 -9.39 -14.45 -2.06
CA VAL A 146 -10.65 -14.15 -2.77
C VAL A 146 -10.98 -15.15 -3.86
N LYS A 147 -9.96 -15.89 -4.34
CA LYS A 147 -10.16 -16.91 -5.36
C LYS A 147 -9.07 -17.98 -5.26
N ALA A 148 -9.47 -19.23 -5.39
CA ALA A 148 -8.58 -20.36 -5.59
C ALA A 148 -9.13 -21.22 -6.72
N ALA A 149 -8.27 -21.55 -7.69
CA ALA A 149 -8.62 -22.42 -8.79
C ALA A 149 -7.53 -23.50 -8.94
N ILE A 150 -7.92 -24.73 -9.19
CA ILE A 150 -7.00 -25.84 -9.41
C ILE A 150 -7.22 -26.37 -10.83
N ALA A 151 -6.15 -26.48 -11.59
CA ALA A 151 -6.17 -27.13 -12.89
C ALA A 151 -4.83 -27.83 -13.16
N GLN A 152 -4.89 -29.07 -13.59
CA GLN A 152 -3.72 -29.85 -14.04
C GLN A 152 -2.56 -29.86 -13.01
N GLY A 153 -2.88 -30.02 -11.74
CA GLY A 153 -1.88 -30.06 -10.67
C GLY A 153 -1.33 -28.73 -10.21
N VAL A 154 -1.87 -27.63 -10.74
CA VAL A 154 -1.47 -26.25 -10.38
C VAL A 154 -2.64 -25.55 -9.73
N MET A 155 -2.40 -25.00 -8.56
CA MET A 155 -3.34 -24.09 -7.87
C MET A 155 -2.95 -22.64 -8.14
N ARG A 156 -3.91 -21.85 -8.63
CA ARG A 156 -3.81 -20.40 -8.72
C ARG A 156 -4.58 -19.79 -7.58
N LEU A 157 -3.88 -19.05 -6.76
CA LEU A 157 -4.43 -18.39 -5.57
C LEU A 157 -4.40 -16.89 -5.77
N THR A 158 -5.58 -16.26 -5.76
CA THR A 158 -5.67 -14.79 -5.77
C THR A 158 -5.94 -14.32 -4.35
N ARG A 159 -5.01 -13.56 -3.81
CA ARG A 159 -5.15 -12.84 -2.53
C ARG A 159 -5.42 -11.39 -2.80
N LEU A 160 -6.29 -10.78 -2.01
CA LEU A 160 -6.53 -9.35 -2.03
C LEU A 160 -5.85 -8.74 -0.81
N ALA A 161 -4.82 -7.95 -1.06
CA ALA A 161 -4.23 -7.10 -0.04
C ALA A 161 -5.07 -5.83 0.07
N ARG A 162 -5.52 -5.47 1.28
CA ARG A 162 -6.27 -4.26 1.60
C ARG A 162 -5.47 -3.42 2.55
N GLN A 163 -5.27 -2.16 2.20
CA GLN A 163 -4.77 -1.14 3.12
C GLN A 163 -5.92 -0.23 3.51
N ILE A 164 -6.33 -0.29 4.77
CA ILE A 164 -7.43 0.50 5.31
C ILE A 164 -6.82 1.64 6.12
N THR A 165 -7.00 2.86 5.64
CA THR A 165 -6.54 4.08 6.34
C THR A 165 -7.74 4.83 6.89
N THR A 166 -7.77 5.02 8.20
CA THR A 166 -8.82 5.80 8.88
C THR A 166 -8.26 7.16 9.27
N TYR A 167 -8.88 8.21 8.78
CA TYR A 167 -8.62 9.60 9.12
C TYR A 167 -9.68 10.07 10.11
N ARG A 168 -9.26 10.40 11.34
CA ARG A 168 -10.11 11.02 12.35
C ARG A 168 -9.90 12.52 12.34
N LEU A 169 -10.93 13.25 11.93
CA LEU A 169 -10.89 14.66 11.64
C LEU A 169 -11.62 15.43 12.75
N ARG A 170 -11.03 16.52 13.24
CA ARG A 170 -11.66 17.42 14.20
C ARG A 170 -11.38 18.85 13.81
N ALA A 171 -12.42 19.68 13.78
CA ALA A 171 -12.29 21.12 13.67
C ALA A 171 -12.46 21.75 15.08
N ALA A 172 -11.62 22.73 15.40
CA ALA A 172 -11.63 23.37 16.72
C ALA A 172 -12.65 24.50 16.87
N SER A 173 -13.24 24.97 15.78
CA SER A 173 -14.16 26.10 15.76
C SER A 173 -15.47 25.82 15.04
N ASP A 174 -16.49 26.58 15.35
CA ASP A 174 -17.73 26.63 14.58
C ASP A 174 -17.44 27.18 13.19
N GLY A 175 -18.08 26.60 12.19
CA GLY A 175 -17.91 26.97 10.79
C GLY A 175 -17.80 25.74 9.89
N GLU A 176 -17.78 26.01 8.62
CA GLU A 176 -17.54 25.00 7.58
C GLU A 176 -16.06 25.03 7.19
N HIS A 177 -15.40 23.87 7.28
CA HIS A 177 -14.05 23.65 6.79
C HIS A 177 -14.11 22.66 5.62
N ARG A 178 -13.64 23.07 4.46
CA ARG A 178 -13.51 22.20 3.30
C ARG A 178 -12.09 21.63 3.29
N LEU A 179 -12.00 20.35 3.56
CA LEU A 179 -10.74 19.61 3.63
C LEU A 179 -10.62 18.70 2.40
N LEU A 180 -9.44 18.70 1.80
CA LEU A 180 -9.07 17.75 0.76
C LEU A 180 -7.98 16.84 1.31
N ILE A 181 -8.26 15.55 1.41
CA ILE A 181 -7.28 14.55 1.82
C ILE A 181 -6.57 14.04 0.57
N GLU A 182 -5.26 14.23 0.47
CA GLU A 182 -4.43 13.66 -0.57
C GLU A 182 -3.89 12.30 -0.13
N GLN A 183 -4.52 11.23 -0.63
CA GLN A 183 -4.08 9.85 -0.42
C GLN A 183 -3.14 9.46 -1.56
N PRO A 184 -1.87 9.06 -1.31
CA PRO A 184 -0.94 8.67 -2.35
C PRO A 184 -1.45 7.52 -3.20
N ARG A 185 -1.24 7.61 -4.51
CA ARG A 185 -1.47 6.51 -5.45
C ARG A 185 -0.24 5.61 -5.45
N LEU A 186 -0.44 4.36 -5.10
CA LEU A 186 0.61 3.36 -5.07
C LEU A 186 0.51 2.46 -6.31
N ALA A 187 1.64 2.13 -6.92
CA ALA A 187 1.68 1.26 -8.10
C ALA A 187 1.05 -0.11 -7.80
N GLY A 188 0.13 -0.53 -8.64
CA GLY A 188 -0.61 -1.79 -8.50
C GLY A 188 -1.74 -1.77 -7.46
N TRP A 189 -1.97 -0.65 -6.77
CA TRP A 189 -3.11 -0.45 -5.87
C TRP A 189 -4.21 0.37 -6.53
N SER A 190 -5.44 0.02 -6.27
CA SER A 190 -6.64 0.76 -6.67
C SER A 190 -7.42 1.24 -5.46
N LEU A 191 -8.09 2.38 -5.60
CA LEU A 191 -9.01 2.90 -4.58
C LEU A 191 -10.31 2.09 -4.61
N ALA A 192 -10.70 1.52 -3.46
CA ALA A 192 -11.96 0.81 -3.28
C ALA A 192 -12.98 1.62 -2.47
N THR A 193 -12.51 2.39 -1.49
CA THR A 193 -13.33 3.29 -0.67
C THR A 193 -12.57 4.59 -0.44
N PRO A 194 -13.22 5.77 -0.58
CA PRO A 194 -14.57 5.99 -1.13
C PRO A 194 -14.70 5.58 -2.58
N ASP A 195 -15.92 5.58 -3.13
CA ASP A 195 -16.16 5.26 -4.53
C ASP A 195 -15.30 6.15 -5.43
N PRO A 196 -14.46 5.57 -6.31
CA PRO A 196 -13.55 6.32 -7.17
C PRO A 196 -14.24 7.35 -8.08
N THR A 197 -15.51 7.16 -8.39
CA THR A 197 -16.30 8.10 -9.22
C THR A 197 -16.53 9.45 -8.54
N ASN A 198 -16.45 9.49 -7.21
CA ASN A 198 -16.64 10.68 -6.39
C ASN A 198 -15.31 11.33 -5.94
N VAL A 199 -14.19 10.89 -6.48
CA VAL A 199 -12.85 11.31 -6.07
C VAL A 199 -12.09 11.88 -7.25
N GLU A 200 -11.61 13.11 -7.11
CA GLU A 200 -10.65 13.68 -8.04
C GLU A 200 -9.29 12.98 -7.86
N PHE A 201 -8.50 12.88 -8.91
CA PHE A 201 -7.15 12.33 -8.82
C PHE A 201 -6.15 13.16 -9.62
N SER A 202 -4.95 13.22 -9.11
CA SER A 202 -3.76 13.72 -9.81
C SER A 202 -2.89 12.55 -10.27
N ALA A 203 -1.73 12.84 -10.84
CA ALA A 203 -0.74 11.81 -11.17
C ALA A 203 -0.35 10.98 -9.95
N ASP A 204 -0.21 11.60 -8.77
CA ASP A 204 0.42 11.02 -7.59
C ASP A 204 -0.56 10.73 -6.44
N ALA A 205 -1.77 11.30 -6.44
CA ALA A 205 -2.70 11.19 -5.32
C ALA A 205 -4.17 11.13 -5.74
N TYR A 206 -4.96 10.44 -4.93
CA TYR A 206 -6.42 10.58 -4.87
C TYR A 206 -6.76 11.75 -3.97
N ARG A 207 -7.68 12.63 -4.42
CA ARG A 207 -8.13 13.82 -3.71
C ARG A 207 -9.54 13.61 -3.20
N ILE A 208 -9.65 13.34 -1.92
CA ILE A 208 -10.91 12.99 -1.25
C ILE A 208 -11.46 14.23 -0.57
N PRO A 209 -12.56 14.80 -1.08
CA PRO A 209 -13.16 15.98 -0.49
C PRO A 209 -13.95 15.61 0.77
N VAL A 210 -13.78 16.41 1.82
CA VAL A 210 -14.49 16.25 3.10
C VAL A 210 -14.93 17.61 3.59
N THR A 211 -16.18 17.74 3.98
CA THR A 211 -16.71 18.94 4.63
C THR A 211 -16.86 18.68 6.13
N LEU A 212 -16.18 19.50 6.94
CA LEU A 212 -16.28 19.47 8.39
C LEU A 212 -17.18 20.60 8.84
N THR A 213 -18.19 20.28 9.63
CA THR A 213 -19.12 21.27 10.20
C THR A 213 -19.09 21.19 11.72
N GLY A 214 -18.80 22.32 12.37
CA GLY A 214 -18.73 22.41 13.83
C GLY A 214 -17.62 21.57 14.45
N SER A 215 -17.65 21.45 15.79
CA SER A 215 -16.64 20.73 16.58
C SER A 215 -16.83 19.20 16.59
N LYS A 216 -17.59 18.63 15.67
CA LYS A 216 -17.84 17.19 15.60
C LYS A 216 -16.63 16.44 15.04
N GLN A 217 -16.37 15.26 15.60
CA GLN A 217 -15.41 14.34 15.04
C GLN A 217 -16.02 13.63 13.81
N ASN A 218 -15.30 13.68 12.69
CA ASN A 218 -15.64 12.96 11.48
C ASN A 218 -14.58 11.90 11.20
N ASN A 219 -15.02 10.71 10.77
CA ASN A 219 -14.11 9.65 10.36
C ASN A 219 -14.25 9.43 8.85
N VAL A 220 -13.12 9.43 8.16
CA VAL A 220 -13.04 9.09 6.74
C VAL A 220 -12.20 7.82 6.62
N VAL A 221 -12.78 6.80 6.00
CA VAL A 221 -12.09 5.53 5.75
C VAL A 221 -11.70 5.48 4.28
N VAL A 222 -10.44 5.23 4.04
CA VAL A 222 -9.88 5.05 2.70
C VAL A 222 -9.34 3.64 2.60
N THR A 223 -9.89 2.86 1.66
CA THR A 223 -9.46 1.49 1.40
C THR A 223 -8.81 1.42 0.04
N MET A 224 -7.56 1.00 0.03
CA MET A 224 -6.82 0.66 -1.17
C MET A 224 -6.72 -0.86 -1.30
N GLU A 225 -6.85 -1.39 -2.51
CA GLU A 225 -6.81 -2.83 -2.78
C GLU A 225 -5.78 -3.15 -3.85
N ARG A 226 -5.10 -4.30 -3.66
CA ARG A 226 -4.17 -4.86 -4.64
C ARG A 226 -4.37 -6.37 -4.74
N PRO A 227 -4.73 -6.90 -5.91
CA PRO A 227 -4.74 -8.33 -6.14
C PRO A 227 -3.30 -8.86 -6.23
N LEU A 228 -3.05 -9.98 -5.57
CA LEU A 228 -1.79 -10.72 -5.59
C LEU A 228 -2.07 -12.11 -6.09
N GLU A 229 -1.49 -12.48 -7.22
CA GLU A 229 -1.62 -13.82 -7.78
C GLU A 229 -0.42 -14.67 -7.39
N GLU A 230 -0.69 -15.87 -6.91
CA GLU A 230 0.29 -16.88 -6.59
C GLU A 230 -0.03 -18.18 -7.31
N THR A 231 0.99 -18.78 -7.94
CA THR A 231 0.87 -20.08 -8.60
C THR A 231 1.63 -21.12 -7.81
N ILE A 232 0.95 -22.18 -7.40
CA ILE A 232 1.49 -23.24 -6.54
C ILE A 232 1.32 -24.57 -7.25
N ARG A 233 2.40 -25.32 -7.43
CA ARG A 233 2.31 -26.72 -7.85
C ARG A 233 1.92 -27.57 -6.66
N LEU A 234 0.82 -28.30 -6.75
CA LEU A 234 0.28 -29.06 -5.64
C LEU A 234 1.23 -30.18 -5.15
N LEU A 235 2.01 -30.78 -6.03
CA LEU A 235 2.99 -31.82 -5.66
C LEU A 235 4.17 -31.24 -4.88
N ASP A 236 4.53 -29.97 -5.09
CA ASP A 236 5.67 -29.30 -4.45
C ASP A 236 5.25 -28.54 -3.16
N LEU A 237 3.95 -28.49 -2.88
CA LEU A 237 3.41 -27.78 -1.72
C LEU A 237 3.83 -28.47 -0.42
N ALA A 238 4.49 -27.75 0.49
CA ALA A 238 4.90 -28.28 1.79
C ALA A 238 3.69 -28.67 2.65
N ASP A 239 3.82 -29.72 3.47
CA ASP A 239 2.69 -30.29 4.21
C ASP A 239 2.15 -29.35 5.29
N ASP A 240 2.98 -28.54 5.92
CA ASP A 240 2.59 -27.49 6.86
C ASP A 240 1.70 -26.44 6.18
N ARG A 241 2.10 -25.97 5.00
CA ARG A 241 1.34 -25.04 4.21
C ARG A 241 0.03 -25.64 3.68
N LEU A 242 0.05 -26.90 3.26
CA LEU A 242 -1.13 -27.64 2.87
C LEU A 242 -2.14 -27.70 4.03
N GLY A 243 -1.66 -27.96 5.26
CA GLY A 243 -2.47 -27.97 6.47
C GLY A 243 -3.13 -26.60 6.73
N VAL A 244 -2.40 -25.51 6.58
CA VAL A 244 -2.94 -24.15 6.73
C VAL A 244 -4.04 -23.86 5.69
N LEU A 245 -3.84 -24.26 4.44
CA LEU A 245 -4.84 -24.06 3.37
C LEU A 245 -6.11 -24.90 3.63
N VAL A 246 -5.97 -26.15 4.06
CA VAL A 246 -7.11 -27.02 4.41
C VAL A 246 -7.91 -26.43 5.58
N ALA A 247 -7.24 -25.85 6.56
CA ALA A 247 -7.87 -25.22 7.72
C ALA A 247 -8.49 -23.84 7.42
N SER A 248 -8.10 -23.18 6.32
CA SER A 248 -8.59 -21.85 5.96
C SER A 248 -10.10 -21.83 5.71
N ASN A 249 -10.79 -20.82 6.24
CA ASN A 249 -12.21 -20.60 5.99
C ASN A 249 -12.49 -19.77 4.72
N GLU A 250 -11.44 -19.29 4.06
CA GLU A 250 -11.54 -18.41 2.88
C GLU A 250 -11.61 -19.21 1.57
N LEU A 251 -11.29 -20.52 1.60
CA LEU A 251 -11.34 -21.38 0.43
C LEU A 251 -12.73 -22.01 0.25
N GLU A 252 -13.11 -22.16 -1.02
CA GLU A 252 -14.33 -22.86 -1.37
C GLU A 252 -14.32 -24.32 -0.86
N PRO A 253 -15.49 -24.88 -0.48
CA PRO A 253 -15.57 -26.24 0.05
C PRO A 253 -15.02 -27.32 -0.89
N SER A 254 -15.17 -27.15 -2.20
CA SER A 254 -14.64 -28.04 -3.24
C SER A 254 -13.10 -28.08 -3.23
N VAL A 255 -12.47 -26.92 -3.16
CA VAL A 255 -11.00 -26.77 -3.09
C VAL A 255 -10.48 -27.34 -1.77
N LYS A 256 -11.13 -27.02 -0.64
CA LYS A 256 -10.75 -27.57 0.67
C LYS A 256 -10.81 -29.09 0.69
N LYS A 257 -11.88 -29.67 0.13
CA LYS A 257 -12.04 -31.14 0.03
C LYS A 257 -10.90 -31.77 -0.79
N ALA A 258 -10.55 -31.20 -1.93
CA ALA A 258 -9.47 -31.69 -2.78
C ALA A 258 -8.10 -31.58 -2.07
N LEU A 259 -7.82 -30.47 -1.40
CA LEU A 259 -6.59 -30.31 -0.62
C LEU A 259 -6.54 -31.25 0.60
N GLY A 260 -7.67 -31.50 1.25
CA GLY A 260 -7.78 -32.49 2.33
C GLY A 260 -7.51 -33.92 1.87
N GLU A 261 -8.03 -34.29 0.69
CA GLU A 261 -7.73 -35.59 0.07
C GLU A 261 -6.25 -35.71 -0.30
N LEU A 262 -5.65 -34.65 -0.86
CA LEU A 262 -4.21 -34.60 -1.13
C LEU A 262 -3.39 -34.81 0.14
N ALA A 263 -3.74 -34.13 1.25
CA ALA A 263 -3.08 -34.28 2.55
C ALA A 263 -3.18 -35.71 3.08
N SER A 264 -4.36 -36.33 3.00
CA SER A 264 -4.60 -37.70 3.42
C SER A 264 -3.75 -38.72 2.65
N ARG A 265 -3.69 -38.58 1.32
CA ARG A 265 -2.88 -39.45 0.45
C ARG A 265 -1.39 -39.32 0.73
N ARG A 266 -0.89 -38.09 0.93
CA ARG A 266 0.51 -37.84 1.30
C ARG A 266 0.85 -38.43 2.66
N GLN A 267 -0.04 -38.29 3.65
CA GLN A 267 0.15 -38.88 4.96
C GLN A 267 0.17 -40.42 4.90
N ALA A 268 -0.69 -41.02 4.07
CA ALA A 268 -0.69 -42.47 3.86
C ALA A 268 0.63 -42.95 3.25
N LEU A 269 1.13 -42.23 2.22
CA LEU A 269 2.41 -42.50 1.57
C LEU A 269 3.58 -42.37 2.57
N GLY A 270 3.54 -41.33 3.42
CA GLY A 270 4.54 -41.13 4.47
C GLY A 270 4.59 -42.30 5.46
N ARG A 271 3.41 -42.85 5.87
CA ARG A 271 3.32 -44.04 6.74
C ARG A 271 3.88 -45.27 6.06
N GLN A 272 3.58 -45.50 4.77
CA GLN A 272 4.12 -46.62 4.02
C GLN A 272 5.65 -46.54 3.86
N ASN A 273 6.21 -45.39 3.63
CA ASN A 273 7.66 -45.20 3.58
C ASN A 273 8.30 -45.51 4.95
N ALA A 274 7.74 -45.01 6.04
CA ALA A 274 8.24 -45.28 7.37
C ALA A 274 8.20 -46.80 7.71
N GLU A 275 7.15 -47.52 7.28
CA GLU A 275 7.07 -48.99 7.45
C GLU A 275 8.10 -49.73 6.59
N LEU A 276 8.32 -49.28 5.34
CA LEU A 276 9.38 -49.82 4.47
C LEU A 276 10.77 -49.68 5.12
N ASP A 277 11.06 -48.52 5.69
CA ASP A 277 12.35 -48.25 6.33
C ASP A 277 12.52 -49.14 7.60
N LYS A 278 11.45 -49.34 8.36
CA LYS A 278 11.45 -50.24 9.51
C LYS A 278 11.69 -51.69 9.10
N LEU A 279 11.03 -52.18 8.04
CA LEU A 279 11.24 -53.54 7.52
C LEU A 279 12.69 -53.71 7.02
N LYS A 280 13.25 -52.76 6.34
CA LYS A 280 14.64 -52.78 5.88
C LYS A 280 15.61 -52.81 7.05
N GLU A 281 15.37 -52.03 8.10
CA GLU A 281 16.20 -52.03 9.30
C GLU A 281 16.16 -53.38 10.05
N GLN A 282 14.94 -53.94 10.20
CA GLN A 282 14.77 -55.27 10.79
C GLN A 282 15.52 -56.36 10.01
N ARG A 283 15.43 -56.34 8.68
CA ARG A 283 16.16 -57.25 7.81
C ARG A 283 17.68 -57.10 7.98
N ARG A 284 18.18 -55.86 8.04
CA ARG A 284 19.60 -55.59 8.26
C ARG A 284 20.11 -56.22 9.54
N GLN A 285 19.37 -56.02 10.65
CA GLN A 285 19.74 -56.60 11.98
C GLN A 285 19.78 -58.12 11.93
N LEU A 286 18.79 -58.76 11.25
CA LEU A 286 18.79 -60.22 11.15
C LEU A 286 19.91 -60.77 10.26
N VAL A 287 20.31 -60.06 9.22
CA VAL A 287 21.45 -60.43 8.38
C VAL A 287 22.76 -60.36 9.20
N ASP A 288 22.91 -59.35 10.06
CA ASP A 288 24.06 -59.26 10.98
C ASP A 288 24.04 -60.41 12.00
N ASP A 289 22.89 -60.78 12.52
CA ASP A 289 22.69 -61.90 13.41
C ASP A 289 22.96 -63.25 12.72
N GLU A 290 22.50 -63.44 11.50
CA GLU A 290 22.80 -64.59 10.64
C GLU A 290 24.32 -64.81 10.47
N LYS A 291 25.02 -63.73 10.15
CA LYS A 291 26.50 -63.76 10.04
C LYS A 291 27.14 -64.22 11.35
N ARG A 292 26.70 -63.67 12.48
CA ARG A 292 27.20 -64.06 13.82
C ARG A 292 26.89 -65.50 14.16
N LEU A 293 25.70 -66.02 13.78
CA LEU A 293 25.34 -67.42 13.97
C LEU A 293 26.19 -68.37 13.11
N ARG A 294 26.50 -67.98 11.86
CA ARG A 294 27.42 -68.73 10.98
C ARG A 294 28.84 -68.77 11.55
N ASP A 295 29.37 -67.63 12.05
CA ASP A 295 30.67 -67.55 12.67
C ASP A 295 30.73 -68.46 13.94
N ASN A 296 29.68 -68.49 14.76
CA ASN A 296 29.58 -69.33 15.92
C ASN A 296 29.52 -70.81 15.54
N LEU A 297 28.79 -71.21 14.49
CA LEU A 297 28.74 -72.60 13.97
C LEU A 297 30.10 -73.08 13.50
N ALA A 298 30.94 -72.18 12.90
CA ALA A 298 32.27 -72.52 12.47
C ALA A 298 33.24 -72.79 13.66
N ALA A 299 32.95 -72.22 14.83
CA ALA A 299 33.80 -72.35 16.04
C ALA A 299 33.38 -73.52 16.95
N VAL A 300 32.24 -74.15 16.75
CA VAL A 300 31.66 -75.18 17.64
C VAL A 300 31.72 -76.59 16.97
N GLY A 301 32.05 -77.65 17.74
CA GLY A 301 32.07 -79.03 17.25
C GLY A 301 30.70 -79.51 16.83
N ARG A 302 30.61 -80.24 15.69
CA ARG A 302 29.34 -80.65 15.02
C ARG A 302 28.49 -81.58 15.85
N ASP A 303 29.03 -82.32 16.78
CA ASP A 303 28.33 -83.30 17.61
C ASP A 303 27.78 -82.71 18.91
N THR A 304 27.85 -81.45 19.13
CA THR A 304 27.41 -80.78 20.36
C THR A 304 25.94 -80.36 20.28
N ALA A 305 25.27 -80.31 21.43
CA ALA A 305 23.89 -79.80 21.52
C ALA A 305 23.80 -78.31 21.08
N ILE A 306 24.86 -77.54 21.35
CA ILE A 306 24.94 -76.13 20.99
C ILE A 306 24.99 -75.98 19.46
N TYR A 307 25.67 -76.86 18.72
CA TYR A 307 25.67 -76.81 17.24
C TYR A 307 24.28 -76.98 16.66
N LYS A 308 23.52 -78.00 17.16
CA LYS A 308 22.13 -78.24 16.67
C LYS A 308 21.23 -77.06 16.98
N GLN A 309 21.25 -76.53 18.20
CA GLN A 309 20.46 -75.38 18.59
C GLN A 309 20.81 -74.11 17.74
N THR A 310 22.09 -73.88 17.44
CA THR A 310 22.52 -72.75 16.61
C THR A 310 22.12 -72.93 15.16
N LEU A 311 22.12 -74.16 14.65
CA LEU A 311 21.66 -74.49 13.29
C LEU A 311 20.16 -74.28 13.14
N ASP A 312 19.38 -74.73 14.11
CA ASP A 312 17.91 -74.48 14.12
C ASP A 312 17.61 -72.96 14.11
N LYS A 313 18.31 -72.20 14.97
CA LYS A 313 18.19 -70.75 15.05
C LYS A 313 18.64 -70.05 13.76
N LEU A 314 19.66 -70.55 13.05
CA LEU A 314 20.04 -70.06 11.76
C LEU A 314 18.98 -70.26 10.71
N GLY A 315 18.36 -71.45 10.66
CA GLY A 315 17.25 -71.75 9.77
C GLY A 315 16.00 -70.85 10.02
N GLU A 316 15.66 -70.61 11.29
CA GLU A 316 14.59 -69.65 11.64
C GLU A 316 14.92 -68.22 11.22
N THR A 317 16.17 -67.80 11.40
CA THR A 317 16.66 -66.46 10.99
C THR A 317 16.60 -66.30 9.47
N GLU A 318 17.07 -67.29 8.70
CA GLU A 318 17.01 -67.29 7.22
C GLU A 318 15.55 -67.23 6.71
N ALA A 319 14.66 -68.05 7.29
CA ALA A 319 13.21 -68.00 6.95
C ALA A 319 12.62 -66.62 7.24
N THR A 320 12.99 -65.99 8.36
CA THR A 320 12.51 -64.65 8.71
C THR A 320 13.04 -63.57 7.75
N ILE A 321 14.32 -63.65 7.36
CA ILE A 321 14.92 -62.75 6.36
C ILE A 321 14.19 -62.89 5.01
N ALA A 322 13.86 -64.11 4.58
CA ALA A 322 13.14 -64.34 3.33
C ALA A 322 11.70 -63.70 3.39
N ASN A 323 10.99 -63.90 4.52
CA ASN A 323 9.68 -63.29 4.73
C ASN A 323 9.75 -61.74 4.71
N LEU A 324 10.74 -61.14 5.39
CA LEU A 324 10.96 -59.72 5.40
C LEU A 324 11.31 -59.18 4.00
N SER A 325 12.10 -59.92 3.24
CA SER A 325 12.43 -59.52 1.85
C SER A 325 11.18 -59.48 0.97
N THR A 326 10.30 -60.45 1.08
CA THR A 326 9.00 -60.47 0.37
C THR A 326 8.11 -59.31 0.83
N ALA A 327 8.06 -59.01 2.15
CA ALA A 327 7.29 -57.90 2.68
C ALA A 327 7.85 -56.53 2.18
N ILE A 328 9.17 -56.38 2.12
CA ILE A 328 9.84 -55.17 1.58
C ILE A 328 9.49 -54.95 0.09
N GLU A 329 9.57 -55.99 -0.73
CA GLU A 329 9.21 -55.92 -2.15
C GLU A 329 7.76 -55.55 -2.33
N LYS A 330 6.83 -56.17 -1.57
CA LYS A 330 5.42 -55.86 -1.60
C LYS A 330 5.14 -54.41 -1.20
N THR A 331 5.69 -53.95 -0.08
CA THR A 331 5.50 -52.59 0.41
C THR A 331 6.10 -51.58 -0.56
N ALA A 332 7.24 -51.86 -1.18
CA ALA A 332 7.84 -51.01 -2.18
C ALA A 332 6.93 -50.85 -3.44
N ALA A 333 6.33 -51.95 -3.92
CA ALA A 333 5.39 -51.92 -5.03
C ALA A 333 4.10 -51.16 -4.66
N GLU A 334 3.60 -51.31 -3.47
CA GLU A 334 2.44 -50.53 -2.96
C GLU A 334 2.74 -49.04 -2.92
N ILE A 335 3.95 -48.64 -2.52
CA ILE A 335 4.40 -47.25 -2.49
C ILE A 335 4.44 -46.65 -3.92
N GLU A 336 4.99 -47.38 -4.91
CA GLU A 336 5.01 -46.90 -6.29
C GLU A 336 3.58 -46.73 -6.85
N THR A 337 2.69 -47.71 -6.59
CA THR A 337 1.28 -47.57 -6.97
C THR A 337 0.61 -46.37 -6.29
N ALA A 338 0.88 -46.12 -5.03
CA ALA A 338 0.34 -44.96 -4.30
C ALA A 338 0.86 -43.63 -4.84
N LYS A 339 2.12 -43.56 -5.25
CA LYS A 339 2.70 -42.37 -5.93
C LYS A 339 2.02 -42.11 -7.27
N GLU A 340 1.84 -43.14 -8.11
CA GLU A 340 1.15 -43.01 -9.39
C GLU A 340 -0.30 -42.53 -9.19
N GLN A 341 -1.01 -43.10 -8.22
CA GLN A 341 -2.37 -42.68 -7.90
C GLN A 341 -2.44 -41.25 -7.38
N LEU A 342 -1.45 -40.80 -6.59
CA LEU A 342 -1.35 -39.44 -6.12
C LEU A 342 -1.13 -38.47 -7.29
N GLN A 343 -0.22 -38.80 -8.19
CA GLN A 343 0.07 -37.99 -9.38
C GLN A 343 -1.14 -37.92 -10.32
N ALA A 344 -1.81 -39.02 -10.58
CA ALA A 344 -3.03 -39.09 -11.37
C ALA A 344 -4.15 -38.25 -10.74
N PHE A 345 -4.37 -38.39 -9.43
CA PHE A 345 -5.34 -37.58 -8.69
C PHE A 345 -5.06 -36.08 -8.88
N VAL A 346 -3.82 -35.63 -8.66
CA VAL A 346 -3.46 -34.23 -8.76
C VAL A 346 -3.60 -33.70 -10.18
N SER A 347 -3.21 -34.48 -11.20
CA SER A 347 -3.28 -34.06 -12.60
C SER A 347 -4.71 -33.95 -13.15
N THR A 348 -5.65 -34.71 -12.60
CA THR A 348 -7.07 -34.71 -13.03
C THR A 348 -7.92 -33.67 -12.30
N LEU A 349 -7.41 -33.02 -11.26
CA LEU A 349 -8.15 -31.99 -10.54
C LEU A 349 -8.42 -30.76 -11.44
N ILE A 350 -9.72 -30.39 -11.52
CA ILE A 350 -10.19 -29.15 -12.14
C ILE A 350 -11.27 -28.57 -11.23
N LEU A 351 -10.96 -27.41 -10.61
CA LEU A 351 -11.81 -26.71 -9.65
C LEU A 351 -11.72 -25.20 -9.84
#